data_43c057ccaa30f4f4da1928843f3a4680
#
_entry.id   43c057ccaa30f4f4da1928843f3a4680
#
_cell.length_a   1.000
_cell.length_b   1.000
_cell.length_c   1.000
_cell.angle_alpha   90.00
_cell.angle_beta   90.00
_cell.angle_gamma   90.00
#
_symmetry.space_group_name_H-M   'P 1'
#
loop_
_entity.id
_entity.type
_entity.pdbx_description
1 polymer ?
#
loop_
_entity_poly.entity_id
_entity_poly.type
_entity_poly.pdbx_seq_one_letter_code
_entity_poly.pdbx_strand_id
1 'polypeptide(L)'
;MGKKKPFYIRKKLGKILIIKSLILPLFTLLASVCLAPDIYHKDLEKICFKFIWNGKPDKVKRNLIINSYERGRLQMIDIKSYFIALKASWVSRLVTRHISNWKLIPLKYFNATGKNWLVFSMNLEIAQNH
;
A
#
# COMPACT_ATOMS: atom_id res chain seq x y z
N MET A 1 -10.72 28.24 -16.49
CA MET A 1 -9.25 28.42 -16.44
C MET A 1 -8.72 27.84 -15.14
N GLY A 2 -8.00 26.72 -15.21
CA GLY A 2 -7.38 26.14 -14.03
C GLY A 2 -6.32 27.05 -13.43
N LYS A 3 -6.45 27.45 -12.16
CA LYS A 3 -5.43 28.22 -11.46
C LYS A 3 -4.12 27.44 -11.47
N LYS A 4 -3.07 27.99 -12.08
CA LYS A 4 -1.72 27.40 -12.06
C LYS A 4 -1.30 27.21 -10.60
N LYS A 5 -1.06 25.98 -10.19
CA LYS A 5 -0.61 25.70 -8.83
C LYS A 5 0.70 26.45 -8.55
N PRO A 6 0.88 27.04 -7.36
CA PRO A 6 2.10 27.75 -7.02
C PRO A 6 3.33 26.84 -7.19
N PHE A 7 4.45 27.41 -7.61
CA PHE A 7 5.72 26.70 -7.91
C PHE A 7 6.17 25.76 -6.78
N TYR A 8 5.92 26.15 -5.55
CA TYR A 8 6.20 25.34 -4.36
C TYR A 8 5.43 24.01 -4.35
N ILE A 9 4.14 24.04 -4.70
CA ILE A 9 3.29 22.83 -4.76
C ILE A 9 3.74 21.91 -5.90
N ARG A 10 4.13 22.47 -7.05
CA ARG A 10 4.65 21.66 -8.17
C ARG A 10 5.90 20.89 -7.81
N LYS A 11 6.84 21.49 -7.09
CA LYS A 11 8.04 20.78 -6.60
C LYS A 11 7.69 19.63 -5.68
N LYS A 12 6.69 19.78 -4.81
CA LYS A 12 6.24 18.71 -3.93
C LYS A 12 5.53 17.57 -4.69
N LEU A 13 4.72 17.92 -5.68
CA LEU A 13 4.09 16.94 -6.58
C LEU A 13 5.12 16.10 -7.33
N GLY A 14 6.18 16.71 -7.86
CA GLY A 14 7.27 16.00 -8.52
C GLY A 14 7.95 14.99 -7.60
N LYS A 15 8.21 15.35 -6.34
CA LYS A 15 8.77 14.45 -5.36
C LYS A 15 7.85 13.28 -4.99
N ILE A 16 6.57 13.54 -4.85
CA ILE A 16 5.58 12.49 -4.59
C ILE A 16 5.49 11.54 -5.79
N LEU A 17 5.57 12.05 -7.01
CA LEU A 17 5.62 11.23 -8.21
C LEU A 17 6.84 10.33 -8.22
N ILE A 18 8.02 10.83 -7.85
CA ILE A 18 9.25 10.04 -7.71
C ILE A 18 9.06 8.93 -6.67
N ILE A 19 8.48 9.23 -5.52
CA ILE A 19 8.19 8.23 -4.49
C ILE A 19 7.29 7.12 -5.06
N LYS A 20 6.21 7.49 -5.75
CA LYS A 20 5.26 6.54 -6.32
C LYS A 20 5.84 5.68 -7.45
N SER A 21 6.70 6.25 -8.29
CA SER A 21 7.20 5.58 -9.49
C SER A 21 8.50 4.83 -9.28
N LEU A 22 9.34 5.25 -8.35
CA LEU A 22 10.66 4.65 -8.13
C LEU A 22 10.80 3.98 -6.76
N ILE A 23 10.39 4.65 -5.69
CA ILE A 23 10.63 4.15 -4.33
C ILE A 23 9.66 3.03 -3.98
N LEU A 24 8.36 3.24 -4.14
CA LEU A 24 7.35 2.25 -3.80
C LEU A 24 7.47 0.94 -4.59
N PRO A 25 7.73 0.93 -5.91
CA PRO A 25 7.92 -0.32 -6.65
C PRO A 25 9.07 -1.19 -6.15
N LEU A 26 10.17 -0.59 -5.66
CA LEU A 26 11.27 -1.35 -5.07
C LEU A 26 10.83 -2.15 -3.83
N PHE A 27 9.94 -1.59 -3.03
CA PHE A 27 9.43 -2.24 -1.83
C PHE A 27 8.22 -3.13 -2.09
N THR A 28 7.53 -2.97 -3.22
CA THR A 28 6.32 -3.73 -3.55
C THR A 28 6.56 -5.23 -3.54
N LEU A 29 7.63 -5.69 -4.16
CA LEU A 29 7.97 -7.09 -4.23
C LEU A 29 8.29 -7.65 -2.82
N LEU A 30 9.15 -6.98 -2.08
CA LEU A 30 9.50 -7.37 -0.71
C LEU A 30 8.28 -7.37 0.22
N ALA A 31 7.48 -6.32 0.15
CA ALA A 31 6.28 -6.16 0.98
C ALA A 31 5.17 -7.18 0.64
N SER A 32 5.12 -7.66 -0.59
CA SER A 32 4.16 -8.69 -0.99
C SER A 32 4.54 -10.09 -0.49
N VAL A 33 5.84 -10.39 -0.40
CA VAL A 33 6.34 -11.72 -0.03
C VAL A 33 6.67 -11.80 1.46
N CYS A 34 7.25 -10.75 2.04
CA CYS A 34 7.70 -10.73 3.42
C CYS A 34 6.67 -10.10 4.35
N LEU A 35 6.50 -10.69 5.54
CA LEU A 35 5.81 -10.05 6.65
C LEU A 35 6.74 -8.96 7.22
N ALA A 36 6.62 -7.75 6.70
CA ALA A 36 7.35 -6.61 7.23
C ALA A 36 6.73 -6.18 8.56
N PRO A 37 7.49 -6.12 9.67
CA PRO A 37 7.03 -5.53 10.93
C PRO A 37 6.56 -4.08 10.74
N ASP A 38 5.64 -3.62 11.58
CA ASP A 38 5.07 -2.27 11.51
C ASP A 38 6.12 -1.14 11.60
N ILE A 39 7.27 -1.43 12.18
CA ILE A 39 8.37 -0.47 12.29
C ILE A 39 8.89 -0.04 10.91
N TYR A 40 8.96 -0.96 9.95
CA TYR A 40 9.41 -0.65 8.59
C TYR A 40 8.47 0.30 7.85
N HIS A 41 7.16 0.17 8.08
CA HIS A 41 6.19 1.10 7.48
C HIS A 41 6.40 2.52 8.02
N LYS A 42 6.61 2.64 9.31
CA LYS A 42 6.85 3.94 9.97
C LYS A 42 8.16 4.58 9.51
N ASP A 43 9.22 3.79 9.37
CA ASP A 43 10.51 4.29 8.94
C ASP A 43 10.52 4.69 7.47
N LEU A 44 9.90 3.90 6.61
CA LEU A 44 9.72 4.24 5.20
C LEU A 44 8.88 5.53 5.05
N GLU A 45 7.81 5.66 5.81
CA GLU A 45 6.99 6.87 5.86
C GLU A 45 7.83 8.10 6.26
N LYS A 46 8.62 7.99 7.32
CA LYS A 46 9.52 9.08 7.76
C LYS A 46 10.50 9.49 6.66
N ILE A 47 11.11 8.52 5.99
CA ILE A 47 12.06 8.77 4.89
C ILE A 47 11.36 9.49 3.73
N CYS A 48 10.18 9.03 3.33
CA CYS A 48 9.40 9.65 2.27
C CYS A 48 9.03 11.11 2.60
N PHE A 49 8.54 11.36 3.81
CA PHE A 49 8.19 12.73 4.23
C PHE A 49 9.42 13.62 4.39
N LYS A 50 10.53 13.09 4.90
CA LYS A 50 11.82 13.81 4.94
C LYS A 50 12.29 14.21 3.54
N PHE A 51 12.11 13.33 2.55
CA PHE A 51 12.41 13.64 1.16
C PHE A 51 11.49 14.74 0.60
N ILE A 52 10.18 14.67 0.86
CA ILE A 52 9.21 15.69 0.43
C ILE A 52 9.58 17.06 0.99
N TRP A 53 9.99 17.13 2.25
CA TRP A 53 10.30 18.38 2.96
C TRP A 53 11.77 18.81 2.89
N ASN A 54 12.64 18.13 2.11
CA ASN A 54 14.09 18.43 2.03
C ASN A 54 14.80 18.36 3.39
N GLY A 55 14.47 17.37 4.21
CA GLY A 55 15.04 17.23 5.54
C GLY A 55 14.52 18.22 6.59
N LYS A 56 13.65 19.14 6.22
CA LYS A 56 12.98 20.07 7.15
C LYS A 56 11.78 19.41 7.81
N PRO A 57 11.35 19.91 8.98
CA PRO A 57 10.15 19.39 9.64
C PRO A 57 8.89 19.56 8.77
N ASP A 58 7.92 18.69 9.01
CA ASP A 58 6.65 18.70 8.29
C ASP A 58 5.92 20.04 8.49
N LYS A 59 5.66 20.77 7.41
CA LYS A 59 4.94 22.05 7.47
C LYS A 59 3.42 21.89 7.52
N VAL A 60 2.93 20.70 7.19
CA VAL A 60 1.51 20.38 7.11
C VAL A 60 1.30 18.97 7.67
N LYS A 61 0.17 18.73 8.33
CA LYS A 61 -0.18 17.39 8.83
C LYS A 61 -0.15 16.38 7.70
N ARG A 62 0.45 15.22 7.92
CA ARG A 62 0.63 14.15 6.91
C ARG A 62 -0.68 13.71 6.29
N ASN A 63 -1.75 13.58 7.07
CA ASN A 63 -3.08 13.23 6.59
C ASN A 63 -3.63 14.19 5.53
N LEU A 64 -3.24 15.46 5.56
CA LEU A 64 -3.63 16.44 4.55
C LEU A 64 -2.90 16.23 3.22
N ILE A 65 -1.72 15.64 3.24
CA ILE A 65 -0.93 15.35 2.05
C ILE A 65 -1.39 14.05 1.40
N ILE A 66 -1.81 13.08 2.20
CA ILE A 66 -2.26 11.74 1.77
C ILE A 66 -3.62 11.80 1.04
N ASN A 67 -4.51 12.70 1.42
CA ASN A 67 -5.86 12.77 0.88
C ASN A 67 -5.96 13.22 -0.60
N SER A 68 -7.15 13.00 -1.19
CA SER A 68 -7.40 13.10 -2.63
C SER A 68 -7.17 14.49 -3.24
N TYR A 69 -6.92 14.48 -4.55
CA TYR A 69 -6.56 15.64 -5.36
C TYR A 69 -7.67 16.71 -5.47
N GLU A 70 -8.92 16.29 -5.39
CA GLU A 70 -10.11 17.16 -5.51
C GLU A 70 -10.16 18.28 -4.49
N ARG A 71 -9.54 18.07 -3.33
CA ARG A 71 -9.45 19.07 -2.25
C ARG A 71 -8.14 19.88 -2.25
N GLY A 72 -7.44 19.94 -3.40
CA GLY A 72 -6.15 20.66 -3.51
C GLY A 72 -4.98 19.98 -2.79
N ARG A 73 -5.09 18.73 -2.43
CA ARG A 73 -4.10 17.96 -1.68
C ARG A 73 -3.12 17.22 -2.61
N LEU A 74 -1.98 16.80 -2.08
CA LEU A 74 -0.85 16.31 -2.88
C LEU A 74 -0.97 14.81 -3.26
N GLN A 75 -1.97 14.11 -2.77
CA GLN A 75 -2.27 12.71 -3.09
C GLN A 75 -1.08 11.76 -2.83
N MET A 76 -0.37 11.95 -1.73
CA MET A 76 0.62 10.97 -1.26
C MET A 76 -0.07 9.67 -0.86
N ILE A 77 0.59 8.54 -1.12
CA ILE A 77 0.08 7.23 -0.71
C ILE A 77 0.24 7.06 0.80
N ASP A 78 -0.80 6.54 1.46
CA ASP A 78 -0.68 5.99 2.81
C ASP A 78 0.07 4.65 2.73
N ILE A 79 1.32 4.66 3.16
CA ILE A 79 2.23 3.52 3.05
C ILE A 79 1.70 2.31 3.80
N LYS A 80 1.14 2.51 4.99
CA LYS A 80 0.57 1.40 5.78
C LYS A 80 -0.58 0.71 5.03
N SER A 81 -1.54 1.48 4.54
CA SER A 81 -2.68 0.95 3.77
C SER A 81 -2.22 0.29 2.47
N TYR A 82 -1.20 0.83 1.81
CA TYR A 82 -0.62 0.25 0.61
C TYR A 82 -0.03 -1.16 0.87
N PHE A 83 0.75 -1.33 1.94
CA PHE A 83 1.30 -2.63 2.31
C PHE A 83 0.22 -3.63 2.73
N ILE A 84 -0.81 -3.18 3.44
CA ILE A 84 -1.95 -4.03 3.81
C ILE A 84 -2.68 -4.50 2.54
N ALA A 85 -2.92 -3.61 1.58
CA ALA A 85 -3.57 -3.94 0.31
C ALA A 85 -2.76 -4.94 -0.52
N LEU A 86 -1.42 -4.84 -0.54
CA LEU A 86 -0.55 -5.82 -1.18
C LEU A 86 -0.70 -7.21 -0.58
N LYS A 87 -0.74 -7.32 0.75
CA LYS A 87 -0.97 -8.60 1.44
C LYS A 87 -2.38 -9.14 1.17
N ALA A 88 -3.40 -8.30 1.22
CA ALA A 88 -4.77 -8.69 0.91
C ALA A 88 -4.93 -9.20 -0.53
N SER A 89 -4.18 -8.66 -1.49
CA SER A 89 -4.20 -9.12 -2.87
C SER A 89 -3.74 -10.57 -3.03
N TRP A 90 -2.78 -11.03 -2.21
CA TRP A 90 -2.35 -12.42 -2.19
C TRP A 90 -3.45 -13.36 -1.70
N VAL A 91 -4.15 -12.97 -0.65
CA VAL A 91 -5.29 -13.73 -0.13
C VAL A 91 -6.38 -13.84 -1.17
N SER A 92 -6.72 -12.73 -1.83
CA SER A 92 -7.69 -12.73 -2.93
C SER A 92 -7.31 -13.68 -4.06
N ARG A 93 -6.04 -13.68 -4.48
CA ARG A 93 -5.53 -14.61 -5.51
C ARG A 93 -5.59 -16.07 -5.08
N LEU A 94 -5.38 -16.35 -3.79
CA LEU A 94 -5.47 -17.69 -3.23
C LEU A 94 -6.90 -18.23 -3.28
N VAL A 95 -7.89 -17.37 -2.99
CA VAL A 95 -9.32 -17.71 -2.97
C VAL A 95 -9.91 -17.86 -4.36
N THR A 96 -9.37 -17.16 -5.37
CA THR A 96 -9.88 -17.22 -6.74
C THR A 96 -9.89 -18.67 -7.26
N ARG A 97 -11.00 -19.09 -7.87
CA ARG A 97 -11.23 -20.47 -8.32
C ARG A 97 -10.24 -21.00 -9.38
N HIS A 98 -9.39 -20.15 -9.93
CA HIS A 98 -8.40 -20.57 -10.91
C HIS A 98 -7.37 -21.50 -10.30
N ILE A 99 -7.28 -22.72 -10.80
CA ILE A 99 -6.29 -23.72 -10.38
C ILE A 99 -4.92 -23.28 -10.90
N SER A 100 -3.99 -23.03 -9.99
CA SER A 100 -2.59 -22.70 -10.31
C SER A 100 -1.65 -23.47 -9.41
N ASN A 101 -0.58 -23.98 -9.97
CA ASN A 101 0.38 -24.83 -9.24
C ASN A 101 0.97 -24.16 -7.99
N TRP A 102 1.16 -22.86 -8.00
CA TRP A 102 1.69 -22.12 -6.85
C TRP A 102 0.77 -22.13 -5.62
N LYS A 103 -0.54 -22.37 -5.81
CA LYS A 103 -1.52 -22.44 -4.70
C LYS A 103 -1.40 -23.71 -3.88
N LEU A 104 -0.81 -24.77 -4.43
CA LEU A 104 -0.70 -26.07 -3.76
C LEU A 104 0.11 -25.98 -2.47
N ILE A 105 1.20 -25.21 -2.47
CA ILE A 105 2.08 -25.08 -1.30
C ILE A 105 1.39 -24.31 -0.16
N PRO A 106 0.85 -23.11 -0.36
CA PRO A 106 0.11 -22.40 0.68
C PRO A 106 -1.09 -23.18 1.22
N LEU A 107 -1.88 -23.82 0.35
CA LEU A 107 -3.05 -24.60 0.75
C LEU A 107 -2.67 -25.80 1.60
N LYS A 108 -1.61 -26.53 1.24
CA LYS A 108 -1.08 -27.63 2.03
C LYS A 108 -0.63 -27.16 3.42
N TYR A 109 0.02 -26.02 3.49
CA TYR A 109 0.47 -25.42 4.75
C TYR A 109 -0.71 -25.01 5.65
N PHE A 110 -1.73 -24.38 5.09
CA PHE A 110 -2.94 -23.99 5.81
C PHE A 110 -3.70 -25.22 6.35
N ASN A 111 -3.81 -26.27 5.57
CA ASN A 111 -4.45 -27.52 5.98
C ASN A 111 -3.66 -28.20 7.13
N ALA A 112 -2.33 -28.20 7.06
CA ALA A 112 -1.46 -28.77 8.09
C ALA A 112 -1.51 -28.01 9.43
N THR A 113 -1.76 -26.69 9.40
CA THR A 113 -1.86 -25.86 10.62
C THR A 113 -3.24 -25.86 11.25
N GLY A 114 -4.21 -26.63 10.72
CA GLY A 114 -5.56 -26.75 11.27
C GLY A 114 -6.40 -25.48 11.21
N LYS A 115 -5.91 -24.42 10.55
CA LYS A 115 -6.68 -23.21 10.31
C LYS A 115 -7.70 -23.50 9.21
N ASN A 116 -8.97 -23.46 9.55
CA ASN A 116 -10.07 -23.72 8.64
C ASN A 116 -10.06 -22.72 7.48
N TRP A 117 -9.35 -23.05 6.42
CA TRP A 117 -9.31 -22.30 5.16
C TRP A 117 -10.71 -22.07 4.57
N LEU A 118 -11.61 -23.07 4.71
CA LEU A 118 -12.98 -22.98 4.23
C LEU A 118 -13.77 -21.85 4.88
N VAL A 119 -13.60 -21.61 6.18
CA VAL A 119 -14.27 -20.49 6.88
C VAL A 119 -13.75 -19.14 6.37
N PHE A 120 -12.47 -19.07 6.08
CA PHE A 120 -11.86 -17.84 5.56
C PHE A 120 -12.29 -17.56 4.11
N SER A 121 -12.41 -18.59 3.27
CA SER A 121 -12.89 -18.44 1.89
C SER A 121 -14.38 -18.07 1.83
N MET A 122 -15.21 -18.64 2.70
CA MET A 122 -16.64 -18.28 2.80
C MET A 122 -16.85 -16.83 3.24
N ASN A 123 -16.07 -16.34 4.21
CA ASN A 123 -16.17 -14.95 4.64
C ASN A 123 -15.76 -13.95 3.54
N LEU A 124 -14.85 -14.34 2.66
CA LEU A 124 -14.46 -13.52 1.50
C LEU A 124 -15.50 -13.53 0.39
N GLU A 125 -16.18 -14.66 0.15
CA GLU A 125 -17.31 -14.70 -0.80
C GLU A 125 -18.48 -13.82 -0.35
N ILE A 126 -18.76 -13.77 0.95
CA ILE A 126 -19.79 -12.87 1.51
C ILE A 126 -19.39 -11.41 1.32
N ALA A 127 -18.11 -11.06 1.51
CA ALA A 127 -17.61 -9.70 1.34
C ALA A 127 -17.59 -9.22 -0.12
N GLN A 128 -17.50 -10.14 -1.09
CA GLN A 128 -17.53 -9.80 -2.52
C GLN A 128 -18.94 -9.66 -3.10
N ASN A 129 -19.97 -10.22 -2.42
CA ASN A 129 -21.36 -10.16 -2.85
C ASN A 129 -22.14 -8.96 -2.23
N HIS A 130 -21.48 -8.10 -1.52
CA HIS A 130 -21.96 -6.83 -1.02
C HIS A 130 -21.21 -5.66 -1.62
#